data_4a455083e47eb363e473bdb5df7d5685
#
_entry.id   4a455083e47eb363e473bdb5df7d5685
#
_cell.length_a   1.000
_cell.length_b   1.000
_cell.length_c   1.000
_cell.angle_alpha   90.00
_cell.angle_beta   90.00
_cell.angle_gamma   90.00
#
_symmetry.space_group_name_H-M   'P 1'
#
loop_
_entity.id
_entity.type
_entity.pdbx_description
1 polymer ?
#
loop_
_entity_poly.entity_id
_entity_poly.type
_entity_poly.pdbx_seq_one_letter_code
_entity_poly.pdbx_strand_id
1 'polypeptide(L)'
;MLTLSPMRLRASALLLLLAASLGIVGTAAPAEAATYGSRVVTEASHHKGAPYQYGAVGPTRFDCSGYTRYVFGRFGKSLPHSSALQYSHVRHIAKSSKVAGDLLFFKNSSGRISHVAIYAGGGRMWHAPHTGTVVKLVAIYSSNYLVGRP
;
A
#
# COMPACT_ATOMS: atom_id res chain seq x y z
N MET A 1 -32.93 -31.74 -88.58
CA MET A 1 -32.57 -32.54 -87.38
C MET A 1 -31.60 -31.72 -86.60
N LEU A 2 -32.04 -31.12 -85.47
CA LEU A 2 -31.24 -30.31 -84.58
C LEU A 2 -30.61 -31.13 -83.52
N THR A 3 -29.31 -31.14 -83.44
CA THR A 3 -28.57 -31.74 -82.32
C THR A 3 -28.19 -30.68 -81.32
N LEU A 4 -28.80 -30.76 -80.15
CA LEU A 4 -28.53 -29.93 -79.01
C LEU A 4 -27.25 -30.43 -78.29
N SER A 5 -26.23 -29.56 -78.26
CA SER A 5 -25.04 -29.80 -77.40
C SER A 5 -25.29 -29.38 -75.96
N PRO A 6 -24.87 -30.13 -74.98
CA PRO A 6 -25.00 -29.73 -73.59
C PRO A 6 -23.91 -28.75 -73.20
N MET A 7 -24.35 -27.59 -72.73
CA MET A 7 -23.53 -26.55 -72.13
C MET A 7 -22.95 -26.99 -70.78
N ARG A 8 -21.61 -27.19 -70.75
CA ARG A 8 -20.91 -27.50 -69.52
C ARG A 8 -20.81 -26.25 -68.64
N LEU A 9 -21.56 -26.25 -67.54
CA LEU A 9 -21.44 -25.24 -66.49
C LEU A 9 -20.09 -25.49 -65.74
N ARG A 10 -19.15 -24.54 -65.95
CA ARG A 10 -17.93 -24.48 -65.10
C ARG A 10 -18.28 -23.75 -63.83
N ALA A 11 -18.38 -24.50 -62.73
CA ALA A 11 -18.46 -23.96 -61.41
C ALA A 11 -17.07 -23.41 -61.01
N SER A 12 -16.96 -22.10 -61.04
CA SER A 12 -15.79 -21.42 -60.43
C SER A 12 -15.96 -21.39 -58.94
N ALA A 13 -15.24 -22.27 -58.26
CA ALA A 13 -15.13 -22.21 -56.81
C ALA A 13 -14.33 -20.96 -56.40
N LEU A 14 -15.05 -19.94 -55.93
CA LEU A 14 -14.46 -18.79 -55.29
C LEU A 14 -13.99 -19.18 -53.91
N LEU A 15 -12.67 -19.39 -53.76
CA LEU A 15 -12.04 -19.63 -52.43
C LEU A 15 -11.99 -18.30 -51.71
N LEU A 16 -12.93 -18.05 -50.81
CA LEU A 16 -12.88 -16.94 -49.86
C LEU A 16 -11.80 -17.31 -48.81
N LEU A 17 -10.60 -16.75 -48.95
CA LEU A 17 -9.60 -16.72 -47.91
C LEU A 17 -10.08 -15.76 -46.79
N LEU A 18 -10.69 -16.33 -45.75
CA LEU A 18 -10.97 -15.60 -44.53
C LEU A 18 -9.63 -15.45 -43.79
N ALA A 19 -8.95 -14.29 -43.97
CA ALA A 19 -7.84 -13.91 -43.13
C ALA A 19 -8.38 -13.61 -41.72
N ALA A 20 -8.32 -14.61 -40.83
CA ALA A 20 -8.54 -14.42 -39.42
C ALA A 20 -7.38 -13.61 -38.87
N SER A 21 -7.52 -12.29 -38.83
CA SER A 21 -6.64 -11.41 -38.06
C SER A 21 -6.88 -11.75 -36.57
N LEU A 22 -6.04 -12.61 -35.99
CA LEU A 22 -5.92 -12.73 -34.53
C LEU A 22 -5.41 -11.39 -34.02
N GLY A 23 -6.33 -10.48 -33.71
CA GLY A 23 -6.03 -9.32 -32.91
C GLY A 23 -5.58 -9.82 -31.54
N ILE A 24 -4.27 -9.71 -31.25
CA ILE A 24 -3.75 -9.85 -29.90
C ILE A 24 -4.33 -8.65 -29.14
N VAL A 25 -5.48 -8.85 -28.50
CA VAL A 25 -5.97 -7.94 -27.47
C VAL A 25 -4.98 -8.12 -26.33
N GLY A 26 -3.92 -7.30 -26.34
CA GLY A 26 -3.08 -7.13 -25.18
C GLY A 26 -3.97 -6.66 -24.04
N THR A 27 -4.39 -7.56 -23.16
CA THR A 27 -4.96 -7.18 -21.89
C THR A 27 -3.85 -6.47 -21.12
N ALA A 28 -3.82 -5.13 -21.21
CA ALA A 28 -3.08 -4.34 -20.24
C ALA A 28 -3.59 -4.80 -18.87
N ALA A 29 -2.69 -5.37 -18.04
CA ALA A 29 -3.03 -5.68 -16.67
C ALA A 29 -3.61 -4.41 -16.06
N PRO A 30 -4.78 -4.47 -15.39
CA PRO A 30 -5.34 -3.29 -14.75
C PRO A 30 -4.25 -2.75 -13.83
N ALA A 31 -3.92 -1.45 -13.94
CA ALA A 31 -3.05 -0.77 -13.00
C ALA A 31 -3.63 -1.06 -11.62
N GLU A 32 -2.92 -1.85 -10.82
CA GLU A 32 -3.44 -2.30 -9.52
C GLU A 32 -3.71 -1.08 -8.67
N ALA A 33 -4.98 -0.84 -8.34
CA ALA A 33 -5.36 0.31 -7.53
C ALA A 33 -4.57 0.25 -6.23
N ALA A 34 -3.83 1.32 -5.91
CA ALA A 34 -2.99 1.38 -4.72
C ALA A 34 -3.80 0.95 -3.49
N THR A 35 -3.33 -0.06 -2.77
CA THR A 35 -3.98 -0.55 -1.56
C THR A 35 -4.06 0.55 -0.51
N TYR A 36 -5.01 0.45 0.42
CA TYR A 36 -5.10 1.39 1.54
C TYR A 36 -3.74 1.54 2.25
N GLY A 37 -3.08 0.41 2.54
CA GLY A 37 -1.77 0.42 3.20
C GLY A 37 -0.69 1.12 2.39
N SER A 38 -0.62 0.92 1.08
CA SER A 38 0.36 1.61 0.23
C SER A 38 0.11 3.13 0.17
N ARG A 39 -1.15 3.56 0.20
CA ARG A 39 -1.51 4.99 0.27
C ARG A 39 -1.09 5.60 1.61
N VAL A 40 -1.28 4.89 2.72
CA VAL A 40 -0.79 5.31 4.04
C VAL A 40 0.73 5.46 4.04
N VAL A 41 1.47 4.51 3.48
CA VAL A 41 2.94 4.56 3.38
C VAL A 41 3.39 5.74 2.49
N THR A 42 2.69 6.01 1.40
CA THR A 42 2.96 7.18 0.55
C THR A 42 2.77 8.48 1.31
N GLU A 43 1.63 8.64 2.02
CA GLU A 43 1.39 9.83 2.85
C GLU A 43 2.47 9.98 3.94
N ALA A 44 2.82 8.88 4.59
CA ALA A 44 3.90 8.87 5.59
C ALA A 44 5.23 9.40 5.01
N SER A 45 5.57 9.02 3.78
CA SER A 45 6.81 9.42 3.11
C SER A 45 6.88 10.92 2.80
N HIS A 46 5.77 11.60 2.63
CA HIS A 46 5.71 13.04 2.35
C HIS A 46 6.24 13.89 3.52
N HIS A 47 6.31 13.33 4.71
CA HIS A 47 6.80 14.01 5.92
C HIS A 47 8.25 13.69 6.24
N LYS A 48 8.97 12.98 5.35
CA LYS A 48 10.41 12.71 5.52
C LYS A 48 11.18 14.01 5.79
N GLY A 49 12.01 13.99 6.83
CA GLY A 49 12.83 15.14 7.22
C GLY A 49 12.12 16.14 8.15
N ALA A 50 10.83 15.96 8.44
CA ALA A 50 10.16 16.81 9.41
C ALA A 50 10.78 16.63 10.80
N PRO A 51 11.13 17.71 11.51
CA PRO A 51 11.78 17.63 12.83
C PRO A 51 10.87 16.94 13.87
N TYR A 52 11.50 16.13 14.71
CA TYR A 52 10.83 15.62 15.91
C TYR A 52 10.64 16.77 16.91
N GLN A 53 9.46 16.84 17.51
CA GLN A 53 9.18 17.68 18.66
C GLN A 53 8.19 16.97 19.58
N TYR A 54 8.55 16.78 20.83
CA TYR A 54 7.66 16.17 21.83
C TYR A 54 6.34 16.96 21.92
N GLY A 55 5.22 16.23 21.93
CA GLY A 55 3.88 16.82 21.97
C GLY A 55 3.36 17.35 20.63
N ALA A 56 4.16 17.32 19.57
CA ALA A 56 3.74 17.82 18.25
C ALA A 56 2.93 16.78 17.45
N VAL A 57 1.87 17.27 16.81
CA VAL A 57 0.92 16.46 16.02
C VAL A 57 0.88 16.86 14.53
N GLY A 58 1.87 17.62 14.07
CA GLY A 58 1.96 18.14 12.71
C GLY A 58 1.38 19.54 12.54
N PRO A 59 1.35 20.06 11.30
CA PRO A 59 1.78 19.41 10.04
C PRO A 59 3.29 19.40 9.77
N THR A 60 4.09 20.20 10.49
CA THR A 60 5.51 20.44 10.18
C THR A 60 6.48 19.79 11.18
N ARG A 61 6.01 19.44 12.37
CA ARG A 61 6.76 18.79 13.44
C ARG A 61 5.90 17.69 14.06
N PHE A 62 6.54 16.62 14.54
CA PHE A 62 5.87 15.44 15.06
C PHE A 62 6.61 14.80 16.21
N ASP A 63 5.89 14.27 17.19
CA ASP A 63 6.39 13.14 17.97
C ASP A 63 5.89 11.82 17.34
N CYS A 64 6.25 10.67 17.90
CA CYS A 64 5.95 9.37 17.29
C CYS A 64 4.44 9.13 17.10
N SER A 65 3.63 9.34 18.13
CA SER A 65 2.18 9.14 18.07
C SER A 65 1.44 10.30 17.40
N GLY A 66 2.01 11.50 17.42
CA GLY A 66 1.53 12.65 16.66
C GLY A 66 1.69 12.44 15.15
N TYR A 67 2.80 11.85 14.75
CA TYR A 67 3.06 11.50 13.35
C TYR A 67 2.05 10.46 12.82
N THR A 68 1.88 9.37 13.53
CA THR A 68 0.90 8.35 13.13
C THR A 68 -0.53 8.90 13.15
N ARG A 69 -0.90 9.66 14.19
CA ARG A 69 -2.19 10.35 14.27
C ARG A 69 -2.44 11.24 13.05
N TYR A 70 -1.44 12.03 12.65
CA TYR A 70 -1.55 12.94 11.51
C TYR A 70 -1.75 12.17 10.20
N VAL A 71 -0.88 11.20 9.92
CA VAL A 71 -0.94 10.40 8.70
C VAL A 71 -2.29 9.70 8.57
N PHE A 72 -2.76 9.02 9.60
CA PHE A 72 -4.05 8.32 9.57
C PHE A 72 -5.25 9.27 9.55
N GLY A 73 -5.12 10.46 10.14
CA GLY A 73 -6.12 11.53 10.04
C GLY A 73 -6.40 11.96 8.61
N ARG A 74 -5.40 11.91 7.71
CA ARG A 74 -5.57 12.17 6.27
C ARG A 74 -6.51 11.17 5.59
N PHE A 75 -6.73 10.01 6.20
CA PHE A 75 -7.62 8.95 5.73
C PHE A 75 -8.91 8.83 6.57
N GLY A 76 -9.23 9.85 7.37
CA GLY A 76 -10.43 9.87 8.20
C GLY A 76 -10.36 8.95 9.42
N LYS A 77 -9.16 8.45 9.80
CA LYS A 77 -8.95 7.62 10.98
C LYS A 77 -8.51 8.49 12.15
N SER A 78 -9.34 8.60 13.17
CA SER A 78 -9.01 9.33 14.40
C SER A 78 -8.22 8.43 15.35
N LEU A 79 -6.95 8.79 15.62
CA LEU A 79 -6.11 8.10 16.58
C LEU A 79 -5.80 9.01 17.77
N PRO A 80 -5.77 8.49 19.01
CA PRO A 80 -5.37 9.28 20.17
C PRO A 80 -3.89 9.67 20.09
N HIS A 81 -3.49 10.75 20.79
CA HIS A 81 -2.09 11.20 20.84
C HIS A 81 -1.34 10.49 21.97
N SER A 82 -1.20 9.19 21.84
CA SER A 82 -0.42 8.31 22.73
C SER A 82 -0.21 6.97 22.07
N SER A 83 1.01 6.48 22.01
CA SER A 83 1.32 5.17 21.41
C SER A 83 0.58 4.03 22.12
N ALA A 84 0.51 4.06 23.45
CA ALA A 84 -0.20 3.04 24.23
C ALA A 84 -1.72 3.08 23.98
N LEU A 85 -2.32 4.28 23.94
CA LEU A 85 -3.75 4.43 23.63
C LEU A 85 -4.06 4.09 22.17
N GLN A 86 -3.16 4.38 21.24
CA GLN A 86 -3.33 3.94 19.85
C GLN A 86 -3.40 2.41 19.76
N TYR A 87 -2.54 1.70 20.47
CA TYR A 87 -2.58 0.23 20.49
C TYR A 87 -3.92 -0.31 21.00
N SER A 88 -4.47 0.26 22.07
CA SER A 88 -5.79 -0.15 22.58
C SER A 88 -6.95 0.25 21.66
N HIS A 89 -6.73 1.21 20.75
CA HIS A 89 -7.76 1.74 19.84
C HIS A 89 -7.83 1.01 18.48
N VAL A 90 -6.83 0.22 18.14
CA VAL A 90 -6.72 -0.44 16.83
C VAL A 90 -6.94 -1.95 16.94
N ARG A 91 -7.23 -2.60 15.81
CA ARG A 91 -7.32 -4.05 15.75
C ARG A 91 -5.92 -4.68 15.90
N HIS A 92 -5.76 -5.60 16.83
CA HIS A 92 -4.49 -6.30 17.04
C HIS A 92 -4.25 -7.32 15.93
N ILE A 93 -3.03 -7.34 15.41
CA ILE A 93 -2.61 -8.19 14.28
C ILE A 93 -1.43 -9.05 14.72
N ALA A 94 -1.42 -10.33 14.33
CA ALA A 94 -0.24 -11.17 14.51
C ALA A 94 0.95 -10.60 13.71
N LYS A 95 2.16 -10.67 14.27
CA LYS A 95 3.38 -10.13 13.62
C LYS A 95 3.60 -10.70 12.21
N SER A 96 3.30 -11.99 12.02
CA SER A 96 3.43 -12.69 10.74
C SER A 96 2.42 -12.22 9.70
N SER A 97 1.33 -11.57 10.12
CA SER A 97 0.25 -11.09 9.27
C SER A 97 0.29 -9.59 9.00
N LYS A 98 1.37 -8.90 9.44
CA LYS A 98 1.51 -7.47 9.19
C LYS A 98 1.67 -7.18 7.72
N VAL A 99 1.04 -6.11 7.28
CA VAL A 99 1.13 -5.57 5.93
C VAL A 99 1.48 -4.09 5.96
N ALA A 100 1.98 -3.55 4.84
CA ALA A 100 2.26 -2.13 4.73
C ALA A 100 1.06 -1.28 5.18
N GLY A 101 1.30 -0.24 5.97
CA GLY A 101 0.28 0.59 6.57
C GLY A 101 -0.16 0.17 7.98
N ASP A 102 0.24 -1.00 8.47
CA ASP A 102 0.02 -1.35 9.87
C ASP A 102 0.91 -0.53 10.81
N LEU A 103 0.49 -0.41 12.06
CA LEU A 103 1.27 0.23 13.13
C LEU A 103 2.12 -0.79 13.88
N LEU A 104 3.36 -0.42 14.17
CA LEU A 104 4.29 -1.17 15.01
C LEU A 104 4.42 -0.45 16.35
N PHE A 105 4.12 -1.14 17.45
CA PHE A 105 4.13 -0.61 18.80
C PHE A 105 5.26 -1.23 19.61
N PHE A 106 6.32 -0.47 19.81
CA PHE A 106 7.53 -0.94 20.49
C PHE A 106 7.39 -0.83 22.01
N LYS A 107 7.84 -1.88 22.70
CA LYS A 107 7.89 -1.93 24.15
C LYS A 107 9.25 -1.50 24.68
N ASN A 108 9.25 -0.80 25.80
CA ASN A 108 10.46 -0.50 26.58
C ASN A 108 10.87 -1.70 27.44
N SER A 109 11.94 -1.53 28.23
CA SER A 109 12.46 -2.55 29.16
C SER A 109 11.45 -2.99 30.24
N SER A 110 10.48 -2.12 30.58
CA SER A 110 9.39 -2.44 31.51
C SER A 110 8.20 -3.13 30.85
N GLY A 111 8.28 -3.49 29.56
CA GLY A 111 7.20 -4.11 28.81
C GLY A 111 6.07 -3.16 28.40
N ARG A 112 6.18 -1.86 28.66
CA ARG A 112 5.18 -0.86 28.29
C ARG A 112 5.43 -0.32 26.88
N ILE A 113 4.36 -0.08 26.13
CA ILE A 113 4.43 0.59 24.83
C ILE A 113 4.92 2.02 25.03
N SER A 114 6.02 2.37 24.36
CA SER A 114 6.67 3.69 24.47
C SER A 114 6.94 4.35 23.12
N HIS A 115 6.74 3.64 22.01
CA HIS A 115 6.96 4.16 20.67
C HIS A 115 6.04 3.51 19.65
N VAL A 116 5.73 4.22 18.58
CA VAL A 116 4.92 3.73 17.46
C VAL A 116 5.52 4.15 16.13
N ALA A 117 5.39 3.29 15.12
CA ALA A 117 5.87 3.50 13.76
C ALA A 117 4.85 2.95 12.75
N ILE A 118 4.96 3.37 11.48
CA ILE A 118 4.15 2.85 10.36
C ILE A 118 4.99 1.83 9.61
N TYR A 119 4.51 0.59 9.53
CA TYR A 119 5.17 -0.45 8.74
C TYR A 119 5.10 -0.11 7.25
N ALA A 120 6.25 -0.04 6.60
CA ALA A 120 6.36 0.31 5.18
C ALA A 120 6.41 -0.90 4.25
N GLY A 121 6.44 -2.13 4.80
CA GLY A 121 6.77 -3.33 4.05
C GLY A 121 8.27 -3.60 4.01
N GLY A 122 8.69 -4.80 3.59
CA GLY A 122 10.10 -5.15 3.40
C GLY A 122 10.97 -5.02 4.66
N GLY A 123 10.41 -5.20 5.85
CA GLY A 123 11.14 -5.07 7.11
C GLY A 123 11.51 -3.63 7.49
N ARG A 124 10.88 -2.62 6.89
CA ARG A 124 11.15 -1.19 7.10
C ARG A 124 9.94 -0.47 7.70
N MET A 125 10.19 0.67 8.32
CA MET A 125 9.16 1.48 8.97
C MET A 125 9.45 2.97 8.87
N TRP A 126 8.38 3.77 8.80
CA TRP A 126 8.40 5.23 8.95
C TRP A 126 8.14 5.60 10.39
N HIS A 127 8.96 6.48 10.97
CA HIS A 127 8.76 6.96 12.33
C HIS A 127 9.37 8.33 12.60
N ALA A 128 8.89 8.98 13.65
CA ALA A 128 9.50 10.15 14.29
C ALA A 128 10.14 9.66 15.61
N PRO A 129 11.47 9.46 15.68
CA PRO A 129 12.07 8.66 16.78
C PRO A 129 12.17 9.39 18.12
N HIS A 130 12.86 10.53 18.18
CA HIS A 130 13.11 11.28 19.40
C HIS A 130 13.68 12.70 19.11
N THR A 131 13.79 13.53 20.13
CA THR A 131 14.40 14.86 20.06
C THR A 131 15.77 14.84 19.36
N GLY A 132 16.02 15.80 18.51
CA GLY A 132 17.25 15.92 17.73
C GLY A 132 17.26 15.10 16.43
N THR A 133 16.16 14.44 16.10
CA THR A 133 16.00 13.65 14.87
C THR A 133 14.86 14.16 14.00
N VAL A 134 14.65 13.48 12.89
CA VAL A 134 13.61 13.79 11.91
C VAL A 134 12.79 12.54 11.58
N VAL A 135 11.62 12.73 10.97
CA VAL A 135 10.87 11.64 10.37
C VAL A 135 11.73 10.94 9.30
N LYS A 136 11.85 9.63 9.39
CA LYS A 136 12.71 8.84 8.52
C LYS A 136 12.21 7.42 8.31
N LEU A 137 12.64 6.81 7.22
CA LEU A 137 12.47 5.41 6.91
C LEU A 137 13.70 4.62 7.37
N VAL A 138 13.48 3.61 8.20
CA VAL A 138 14.57 2.76 8.75
C VAL A 138 14.16 1.29 8.73
N ALA A 139 15.15 0.37 8.83
CA ALA A 139 14.87 -1.02 9.12
C ALA A 139 14.26 -1.17 10.53
N ILE A 140 13.41 -2.17 10.72
CA ILE A 140 12.90 -2.52 12.04
C ILE A 140 14.09 -2.98 12.90
N TYR A 141 14.38 -2.25 13.95
CA TYR A 141 15.59 -2.43 14.78
C TYR A 141 15.41 -3.33 16.00
N SER A 142 14.19 -3.76 16.29
CA SER A 142 13.87 -4.59 17.47
C SER A 142 12.75 -5.56 17.13
N SER A 143 12.79 -6.75 17.69
CA SER A 143 11.68 -7.72 17.64
C SER A 143 10.65 -7.53 18.76
N ASN A 144 10.91 -6.63 19.72
CA ASN A 144 10.03 -6.38 20.86
C ASN A 144 8.93 -5.36 20.52
N TYR A 145 8.06 -5.72 19.58
CA TYR A 145 6.91 -4.88 19.19
C TYR A 145 5.64 -5.72 19.02
N LEU A 146 4.51 -5.02 19.07
CA LEU A 146 3.18 -5.52 18.75
C LEU A 146 2.72 -4.86 17.45
N VAL A 147 1.70 -5.42 16.80
CA VAL A 147 1.16 -4.89 15.55
C VAL A 147 -0.32 -4.57 15.70
N GLY A 148 -0.74 -3.43 15.15
CA GLY A 148 -2.15 -3.04 15.11
C GLY A 148 -2.51 -2.40 13.77
N ARG A 149 -3.77 -2.56 13.39
CA ARG A 149 -4.33 -2.02 12.15
C ARG A 149 -5.47 -1.06 12.44
N PRO A 150 -5.31 0.25 12.12
CA PRO A 150 -6.35 1.26 12.24
C PRO A 150 -7.56 1.06 11.35
#